data_38ad16b3230493780af56d615fea3307
#
_entry.id   38ad16b3230493780af56d615fea3307
#
_cell.length_a   1.000
_cell.length_b   1.000
_cell.length_c   1.000
_cell.angle_alpha   90.00
_cell.angle_beta   90.00
_cell.angle_gamma   90.00
#
_symmetry.space_group_name_H-M   'P 1'
#
loop_
_entity.id
_entity.type
_entity.pdbx_description
1 polymer ?
#
loop_
_entity_poly.entity_id
_entity_poly.type
_entity_poly.pdbx_seq_one_letter_code
_entity_poly.pdbx_strand_id
1 'polypeptide(L)'
;MAVTETTSEGWFSRLGGAIKGVFAGIILIFVAIIMLGWNEKRSVDRYNTIDYAKNNFVETAADKIDSATEGKLVHFNGMTATNDVLTDKDFGVTVNNSLSLNRDVEMYQWKEIEHKSTKKNAGGSTTTTTTYTYEKGWASGLINSSSFHESGHDNPTVLPYKAEDTVAENVTLGAHKIPSNSASHLGSAEAVALEADKVTAPVSAIIKGNTILYNLYKEEKAQQAKKAFEANTNANVATTETTATEATATPEATTTPVANKAAFSAIEFQASEAAPQIGDIRITFKKHPVCNATVVAEQKGEEIVAHKTPSGEFYEVRTGLMTAAEVFKAAEDENAMLTWILRGLGFLMIWGGFGAIFKPISVLADVIPLFGDIAESGISIISGLLAAVLSFGVIAIAWLFCRPLIGILLLILMGAAIFGIITLISKVRAAKKAAAPVPAAEPAPEQTPAA
;
A
#
# COMPACT_ATOMS: atom_id res chain seq x y z
N MET A 1 -15.68 -6.42 -25.36
CA MET A 1 -14.84 -7.34 -26.17
C MET A 1 -13.41 -7.20 -25.70
N ALA A 2 -12.55 -8.17 -25.95
CA ALA A 2 -11.13 -8.04 -25.64
C ALA A 2 -10.39 -7.50 -26.87
N VAL A 3 -9.64 -6.42 -26.71
CA VAL A 3 -8.74 -5.91 -27.76
C VAL A 3 -7.42 -6.63 -27.65
N THR A 4 -6.90 -7.08 -28.77
CA THR A 4 -5.63 -7.81 -28.81
C THR A 4 -4.64 -7.08 -29.71
N GLU A 5 -3.49 -6.74 -29.15
CA GLU A 5 -2.37 -6.16 -29.87
C GLU A 5 -1.23 -7.18 -29.93
N THR A 6 -0.62 -7.32 -31.11
CA THR A 6 0.51 -8.23 -31.27
C THR A 6 1.74 -7.45 -31.71
N THR A 7 2.79 -7.51 -30.92
CA THR A 7 4.08 -6.91 -31.20
C THR A 7 5.14 -7.98 -31.41
N SER A 8 6.06 -7.77 -32.33
CA SER A 8 7.18 -8.66 -32.58
C SER A 8 8.50 -7.94 -32.34
N GLU A 9 9.37 -8.56 -31.55
CA GLU A 9 10.70 -8.04 -31.30
C GLU A 9 11.77 -8.97 -31.89
N GLY A 10 12.61 -8.42 -32.78
CA GLY A 10 13.69 -9.17 -33.41
C GLY A 10 14.81 -9.51 -32.41
N TRP A 11 15.55 -10.57 -32.72
CA TRP A 11 16.63 -11.06 -31.87
C TRP A 11 17.70 -10.01 -31.56
N PHE A 12 18.12 -9.20 -32.56
CA PHE A 12 19.10 -8.12 -32.33
C PHE A 12 18.59 -7.03 -31.41
N SER A 13 17.30 -6.67 -31.49
CA SER A 13 16.66 -5.71 -30.58
C SER A 13 16.66 -6.24 -29.16
N ARG A 14 16.25 -7.50 -28.97
CA ARG A 14 16.29 -8.19 -27.66
C ARG A 14 17.69 -8.25 -27.08
N LEU A 15 18.70 -8.56 -27.90
CA LEU A 15 20.09 -8.57 -27.46
C LEU A 15 20.56 -7.17 -27.05
N GLY A 16 20.24 -6.15 -27.82
CA GLY A 16 20.53 -4.75 -27.47
C GLY A 16 19.84 -4.32 -26.18
N GLY A 17 18.56 -4.69 -26.00
CA GLY A 17 17.80 -4.49 -24.75
C GLY A 17 18.43 -5.23 -23.56
N ALA A 18 18.85 -6.48 -23.75
CA ALA A 18 19.51 -7.26 -22.73
C ALA A 18 20.86 -6.64 -22.28
N ILE A 19 21.67 -6.11 -23.24
CA ILE A 19 22.92 -5.40 -22.90
C ILE A 19 22.64 -4.13 -22.08
N LYS A 20 21.60 -3.35 -22.42
CA LYS A 20 21.19 -2.22 -21.59
C LYS A 20 20.74 -2.68 -20.19
N GLY A 21 20.08 -3.84 -20.12
CA GLY A 21 19.65 -4.48 -18.88
C GLY A 21 20.82 -4.84 -17.94
N VAL A 22 22.02 -5.11 -18.49
CA VAL A 22 23.22 -5.38 -17.67
C VAL A 22 23.56 -4.19 -16.77
N PHE A 23 23.53 -2.97 -17.33
CA PHE A 23 23.81 -1.76 -16.54
C PHE A 23 22.75 -1.55 -15.45
N ALA A 24 21.47 -1.75 -15.77
CA ALA A 24 20.40 -1.69 -14.79
C ALA A 24 20.58 -2.76 -13.70
N GLY A 25 20.98 -3.98 -14.07
CA GLY A 25 21.28 -5.06 -13.13
C GLY A 25 22.42 -4.73 -12.17
N ILE A 26 23.50 -4.12 -12.67
CA ILE A 26 24.63 -3.68 -11.84
C ILE A 26 24.14 -2.61 -10.84
N ILE A 27 23.40 -1.60 -11.30
CA ILE A 27 22.85 -0.55 -10.42
C ILE A 27 21.94 -1.17 -9.35
N LEU A 28 21.06 -2.11 -9.75
CA LEU A 28 20.14 -2.79 -8.83
C LEU A 28 20.88 -3.54 -7.73
N ILE A 29 21.97 -4.24 -8.07
CA ILE A 29 22.83 -4.93 -7.08
C ILE A 29 23.46 -3.93 -6.12
N PHE A 30 24.00 -2.80 -6.62
CA PHE A 30 24.57 -1.76 -5.77
C PHE A 30 23.54 -1.18 -4.79
N VAL A 31 22.36 -0.86 -5.26
CA VAL A 31 21.26 -0.36 -4.41
C VAL A 31 20.89 -1.40 -3.35
N ALA A 32 20.80 -2.67 -3.73
CA ALA A 32 20.49 -3.75 -2.81
C ALA A 32 21.56 -3.95 -1.73
N ILE A 33 22.84 -3.84 -2.08
CA ILE A 33 23.97 -3.92 -1.11
C ILE A 33 23.86 -2.79 -0.08
N ILE A 34 23.64 -1.55 -0.54
CA ILE A 34 23.47 -0.39 0.34
C ILE A 34 22.27 -0.59 1.25
N MET A 35 21.13 -1.01 0.68
CA MET A 35 19.89 -1.26 1.43
C MET A 35 20.08 -2.35 2.49
N LEU A 36 20.71 -3.48 2.15
CA LEU A 36 20.99 -4.56 3.10
C LEU A 36 21.90 -4.09 4.24
N GLY A 37 23.01 -3.40 3.91
CA GLY A 37 23.91 -2.87 4.92
C GLY A 37 23.25 -1.86 5.86
N TRP A 38 22.44 -0.95 5.30
CA TRP A 38 21.65 0.00 6.07
C TRP A 38 20.61 -0.71 6.96
N ASN A 39 19.91 -1.72 6.42
CA ASN A 39 18.92 -2.48 7.18
C ASN A 39 19.53 -3.18 8.40
N GLU A 40 20.72 -3.78 8.26
CA GLU A 40 21.39 -4.43 9.39
C GLU A 40 21.76 -3.41 10.48
N LYS A 41 22.33 -2.26 10.09
CA LYS A 41 22.61 -1.17 11.04
C LYS A 41 21.34 -0.69 11.73
N ARG A 42 20.28 -0.36 10.98
CA ARG A 42 18.97 0.05 11.49
C ARG A 42 18.42 -0.96 12.50
N SER A 43 18.49 -2.26 12.14
CA SER A 43 17.98 -3.34 12.98
C SER A 43 18.70 -3.43 14.32
N VAL A 44 20.03 -3.28 14.29
CA VAL A 44 20.87 -3.31 15.51
C VAL A 44 20.67 -2.04 16.35
N ASP A 45 20.60 -0.87 15.73
CA ASP A 45 20.35 0.40 16.42
C ASP A 45 18.97 0.35 17.12
N ARG A 46 17.94 -0.15 16.43
CA ARG A 46 16.61 -0.32 17.01
C ARG A 46 16.59 -1.34 18.15
N TYR A 47 17.28 -2.46 17.99
CA TYR A 47 17.43 -3.45 19.07
C TYR A 47 18.10 -2.83 20.31
N ASN A 48 19.20 -2.11 20.14
CA ASN A 48 19.90 -1.46 21.24
C ASN A 48 19.05 -0.36 21.90
N THR A 49 18.24 0.36 21.10
CA THR A 49 17.28 1.35 21.59
C THR A 49 16.21 0.72 22.46
N ILE A 50 15.66 -0.43 22.05
CA ILE A 50 14.65 -1.19 22.81
C ILE A 50 15.27 -1.77 24.08
N ASP A 51 16.46 -2.35 23.97
CA ASP A 51 17.17 -2.93 25.12
C ASP A 51 17.50 -1.86 26.19
N TYR A 52 17.96 -0.67 25.75
CA TYR A 52 18.15 0.46 26.63
C TYR A 52 16.84 0.87 27.32
N ALA A 53 15.75 1.03 26.57
CA ALA A 53 14.45 1.39 27.08
C ALA A 53 13.93 0.38 28.12
N LYS A 54 14.06 -0.91 27.82
CA LYS A 54 13.68 -2.02 28.70
C LYS A 54 14.37 -2.02 30.06
N ASN A 55 15.60 -1.49 30.12
CA ASN A 55 16.40 -1.44 31.35
C ASN A 55 16.31 -0.10 32.09
N ASN A 56 15.65 0.93 31.51
CA ASN A 56 15.67 2.30 32.05
C ASN A 56 14.28 2.95 32.17
N PHE A 57 13.19 2.22 31.98
CA PHE A 57 11.84 2.76 32.18
C PHE A 57 11.42 2.74 33.65
N VAL A 58 10.43 3.59 33.96
CA VAL A 58 9.80 3.70 35.27
C VAL A 58 8.29 3.55 35.12
N GLU A 59 7.67 2.73 35.97
CA GLU A 59 6.21 2.65 36.05
C GLU A 59 5.66 3.92 36.69
N THR A 60 4.63 4.50 36.13
CA THR A 60 3.92 5.67 36.67
C THR A 60 2.42 5.54 36.50
N ALA A 61 1.66 6.34 37.23
CA ALA A 61 0.21 6.40 37.09
C ALA A 61 -0.18 7.41 35.98
N ALA A 62 -1.18 7.08 35.20
CA ALA A 62 -1.65 7.97 34.12
C ALA A 62 -2.41 9.20 34.62
N ASP A 63 -2.98 9.14 35.82
CA ASP A 63 -3.94 10.14 36.35
C ASP A 63 -3.28 11.41 36.90
N LYS A 64 -1.95 11.43 37.05
CA LYS A 64 -1.21 12.60 37.58
C LYS A 64 0.17 12.72 36.94
N ILE A 65 0.62 13.97 36.81
CA ILE A 65 2.01 14.28 36.45
C ILE A 65 2.88 14.15 37.70
N ASP A 66 3.88 13.27 37.66
CA ASP A 66 4.85 13.09 38.71
C ASP A 66 6.15 13.83 38.37
N SER A 67 6.53 14.83 39.13
CA SER A 67 7.79 15.56 38.98
C SER A 67 9.03 14.68 39.16
N ALA A 68 8.92 13.55 39.86
CA ALA A 68 10.02 12.61 40.06
C ALA A 68 10.34 11.82 38.77
N THR A 69 9.44 11.79 37.80
CA THR A 69 9.60 11.12 36.50
C THR A 69 9.90 12.08 35.34
N GLU A 70 10.08 13.37 35.64
CA GLU A 70 10.45 14.38 34.65
C GLU A 70 11.75 14.00 33.89
N GLY A 71 11.70 14.00 32.56
CA GLY A 71 12.80 13.62 31.69
C GLY A 71 13.12 12.13 31.68
N LYS A 72 12.32 11.29 32.34
CA LYS A 72 12.52 9.82 32.35
C LYS A 72 11.59 9.13 31.37
N LEU A 73 12.04 7.97 30.91
CA LEU A 73 11.20 7.05 30.16
C LEU A 73 10.18 6.42 31.12
N VAL A 74 8.89 6.65 30.85
CA VAL A 74 7.80 6.15 31.70
C VAL A 74 6.93 5.17 30.96
N HIS A 75 6.37 4.21 31.70
CA HIS A 75 5.31 3.33 31.22
C HIS A 75 4.04 3.58 32.03
N PHE A 76 2.93 3.74 31.34
CA PHE A 76 1.61 3.82 31.95
C PHE A 76 0.50 3.43 30.98
N ASN A 77 -0.64 3.06 31.53
CA ASN A 77 -1.85 2.68 30.80
C ASN A 77 -3.00 3.60 31.19
N GLY A 78 -3.89 3.86 30.24
CA GLY A 78 -5.11 4.61 30.55
C GLY A 78 -6.09 4.68 29.38
N MET A 79 -7.19 5.37 29.60
CA MET A 79 -8.15 5.70 28.57
C MET A 79 -7.72 7.00 27.90
N THR A 80 -7.69 7.03 26.57
CA THR A 80 -7.52 8.28 25.83
C THR A 80 -8.77 9.14 26.00
N ALA A 81 -8.61 10.45 25.96
CA ALA A 81 -9.72 11.40 26.01
C ALA A 81 -9.44 12.60 25.11
N THR A 82 -10.50 13.19 24.57
CA THR A 82 -10.46 14.44 23.83
C THR A 82 -11.78 15.16 23.99
N ASN A 83 -11.72 16.52 24.04
CA ASN A 83 -12.89 17.38 23.98
C ASN A 83 -13.11 17.95 22.57
N ASP A 84 -12.28 17.59 21.61
CA ASP A 84 -12.38 18.05 20.25
C ASP A 84 -13.62 17.48 19.57
N VAL A 85 -14.28 18.33 18.81
CA VAL A 85 -15.41 17.98 17.95
C VAL A 85 -14.90 17.91 16.54
N LEU A 86 -14.83 16.70 15.98
CA LEU A 86 -14.33 16.51 14.63
C LEU A 86 -15.47 16.65 13.63
N THR A 87 -15.29 17.53 12.65
CA THR A 87 -16.33 17.80 11.64
C THR A 87 -15.74 17.75 10.25
N ASP A 88 -16.32 16.91 9.39
CA ASP A 88 -16.10 16.95 7.96
C ASP A 88 -16.80 18.18 7.36
N LYS A 89 -16.03 19.05 6.73
CA LYS A 89 -16.52 20.38 6.27
C LYS A 89 -17.43 20.29 5.05
N ASP A 90 -17.25 19.27 4.20
CA ASP A 90 -18.03 19.13 2.97
C ASP A 90 -19.43 18.55 3.25
N PHE A 91 -19.49 17.62 4.18
CA PHE A 91 -20.73 16.87 4.47
C PHE A 91 -21.35 17.20 5.83
N GLY A 92 -20.70 18.01 6.66
CA GLY A 92 -21.19 18.38 8.00
C GLY A 92 -21.23 17.21 8.98
N VAL A 93 -20.62 16.07 8.65
CA VAL A 93 -20.55 14.91 9.52
C VAL A 93 -19.71 15.23 10.73
N THR A 94 -20.30 15.13 11.92
CA THR A 94 -19.67 15.50 13.17
C THR A 94 -19.60 14.33 14.14
N VAL A 95 -18.44 14.14 14.78
CA VAL A 95 -18.24 13.12 15.81
C VAL A 95 -17.57 13.71 17.04
N ASN A 96 -17.97 13.21 18.20
CA ASN A 96 -17.39 13.53 19.51
C ASN A 96 -16.67 12.31 20.07
N ASN A 97 -15.82 12.52 21.07
CA ASN A 97 -15.08 11.44 21.74
C ASN A 97 -14.37 10.51 20.75
N SER A 98 -13.73 11.11 19.75
CA SER A 98 -13.08 10.39 18.68
C SER A 98 -11.69 10.98 18.41
N LEU A 99 -10.73 10.12 18.16
CA LEU A 99 -9.33 10.48 17.89
C LEU A 99 -9.14 10.90 16.43
N SER A 100 -9.93 10.31 15.54
CA SER A 100 -10.00 10.71 14.12
C SER A 100 -11.37 10.47 13.51
N LEU A 101 -11.68 11.23 12.46
CA LEU A 101 -12.79 11.04 11.53
C LEU A 101 -12.22 10.91 10.13
N ASN A 102 -12.45 9.78 9.48
CA ASN A 102 -11.91 9.43 8.18
C ASN A 102 -13.04 9.39 7.15
N ARG A 103 -12.83 10.06 6.01
CA ARG A 103 -13.70 10.02 4.84
C ARG A 103 -13.01 9.26 3.72
N ASP A 104 -13.54 8.10 3.37
CA ASP A 104 -13.13 7.34 2.18
C ASP A 104 -14.03 7.73 1.00
N VAL A 105 -13.46 7.94 -0.18
CA VAL A 105 -14.20 8.26 -1.41
C VAL A 105 -13.81 7.30 -2.51
N GLU A 106 -14.80 6.65 -3.11
CA GLU A 106 -14.62 5.72 -4.23
C GLU A 106 -15.60 6.05 -5.34
N MET A 107 -15.17 5.83 -6.58
CA MET A 107 -16.00 5.95 -7.77
C MET A 107 -16.08 4.62 -8.50
N TYR A 108 -17.26 4.26 -8.97
CA TYR A 108 -17.46 3.10 -9.82
C TYR A 108 -17.07 3.44 -11.25
N GLN A 109 -16.02 2.78 -11.75
CA GLN A 109 -15.32 3.15 -12.96
C GLN A 109 -14.95 1.90 -13.78
N TRP A 110 -14.69 2.11 -15.07
CA TRP A 110 -14.02 1.14 -15.90
C TRP A 110 -12.54 1.04 -15.52
N LYS A 111 -12.04 -0.18 -15.53
CA LYS A 111 -10.65 -0.55 -15.35
C LYS A 111 -10.21 -1.33 -16.57
N GLU A 112 -9.11 -0.93 -17.20
CA GLU A 112 -8.46 -1.71 -18.23
C GLU A 112 -7.45 -2.64 -17.56
N ILE A 113 -7.54 -3.94 -17.87
CA ILE A 113 -6.63 -4.97 -17.38
C ILE A 113 -5.85 -5.52 -18.57
N GLU A 114 -4.53 -5.43 -18.45
CA GLU A 114 -3.59 -5.87 -19.47
C GLU A 114 -3.10 -7.29 -19.16
N HIS A 115 -3.28 -8.20 -20.13
CA HIS A 115 -2.76 -9.55 -20.09
C HIS A 115 -1.72 -9.75 -21.18
N LYS A 116 -0.44 -9.96 -20.79
CA LYS A 116 0.66 -10.19 -21.70
C LYS A 116 1.01 -11.68 -21.79
N SER A 117 1.11 -12.19 -23.04
CA SER A 117 1.64 -13.51 -23.33
C SER A 117 2.77 -13.37 -24.35
N THR A 118 3.95 -13.86 -24.01
CA THR A 118 5.13 -13.79 -24.88
C THR A 118 5.54 -15.18 -25.32
N LYS A 119 5.67 -15.37 -26.63
CA LYS A 119 6.14 -16.62 -27.26
C LYS A 119 7.51 -16.37 -27.90
N LYS A 120 8.46 -17.28 -27.64
CA LYS A 120 9.74 -17.31 -28.34
C LYS A 120 9.59 -18.04 -29.66
N ASN A 121 10.13 -17.47 -30.74
CA ASN A 121 10.09 -18.04 -32.09
C ASN A 121 11.46 -18.62 -32.47
N ALA A 122 11.48 -19.53 -33.44
CA ALA A 122 12.73 -19.98 -34.05
C ALA A 122 13.52 -18.80 -34.64
N GLY A 123 14.83 -18.74 -34.42
CA GLY A 123 15.66 -17.60 -34.79
C GLY A 123 15.72 -16.50 -33.71
N GLY A 124 15.17 -16.76 -32.50
CA GLY A 124 15.38 -15.93 -31.30
C GLY A 124 14.51 -14.66 -31.23
N SER A 125 13.59 -14.44 -32.16
CA SER A 125 12.60 -13.36 -32.03
C SER A 125 11.51 -13.72 -31.01
N THR A 126 10.81 -12.72 -30.48
CA THR A 126 9.62 -12.93 -29.62
C THR A 126 8.39 -12.29 -30.23
N THR A 127 7.25 -12.93 -30.03
CA THR A 127 5.94 -12.37 -30.33
C THR A 127 5.22 -12.20 -29.00
N THR A 128 4.90 -10.95 -28.64
CA THR A 128 4.10 -10.62 -27.45
C THR A 128 2.70 -10.29 -27.88
N THR A 129 1.74 -11.02 -27.36
CA THR A 129 0.31 -10.76 -27.52
C THR A 129 -0.18 -10.11 -26.25
N THR A 130 -0.63 -8.87 -26.34
CA THR A 130 -1.24 -8.12 -25.25
C THR A 130 -2.74 -8.12 -25.46
N THR A 131 -3.48 -8.62 -24.48
CA THR A 131 -4.94 -8.63 -24.49
C THR A 131 -5.44 -7.68 -23.42
N TYR A 132 -6.23 -6.70 -23.84
CA TYR A 132 -6.87 -5.74 -22.95
C TYR A 132 -8.30 -6.19 -22.65
N THR A 133 -8.63 -6.30 -21.39
CA THR A 133 -9.98 -6.62 -20.92
C THR A 133 -10.48 -5.48 -20.02
N TYR A 134 -11.79 -5.29 -20.02
CA TYR A 134 -12.41 -4.15 -19.33
C TYR A 134 -13.38 -4.69 -18.29
N GLU A 135 -13.23 -4.23 -17.06
CA GLU A 135 -14.15 -4.52 -15.98
C GLU A 135 -14.59 -3.24 -15.27
N LYS A 136 -15.76 -3.31 -14.65
CA LYS A 136 -16.26 -2.21 -13.81
C LYS A 136 -15.97 -2.50 -12.36
N GLY A 137 -15.55 -1.50 -11.60
CA GLY A 137 -15.30 -1.67 -10.19
C GLY A 137 -15.11 -0.35 -9.45
N TRP A 138 -15.19 -0.43 -8.12
CA TRP A 138 -14.90 0.69 -7.26
C TRP A 138 -13.39 0.98 -7.22
N ALA A 139 -13.04 2.26 -7.24
CA ALA A 139 -11.65 2.72 -7.11
C ALA A 139 -11.62 4.05 -6.33
N SER A 140 -10.64 4.17 -5.43
CA SER A 140 -10.43 5.36 -4.60
C SER A 140 -9.82 6.55 -5.34
N GLY A 141 -9.29 6.34 -6.55
CA GLY A 141 -8.73 7.37 -7.41
C GLY A 141 -9.44 7.46 -8.76
N LEU A 142 -9.29 8.59 -9.42
CA LEU A 142 -9.80 8.78 -10.77
C LEU A 142 -8.95 7.98 -11.77
N ILE A 143 -9.60 7.12 -12.57
CA ILE A 143 -8.96 6.34 -13.63
C ILE A 143 -9.14 7.11 -14.96
N ASN A 144 -8.03 7.51 -15.55
CA ASN A 144 -8.06 8.20 -16.85
C ASN A 144 -8.31 7.19 -18.00
N SER A 145 -9.53 7.19 -18.50
CA SER A 145 -9.95 6.33 -19.62
C SER A 145 -9.52 6.82 -21.01
N SER A 146 -8.98 8.04 -21.14
CA SER A 146 -8.51 8.53 -22.42
C SER A 146 -7.32 7.77 -23.00
N SER A 147 -6.63 7.00 -22.17
CA SER A 147 -5.51 6.12 -22.54
C SER A 147 -5.92 4.66 -22.78
N PHE A 148 -7.21 4.33 -22.67
CA PHE A 148 -7.70 2.98 -22.90
C PHE A 148 -7.59 2.59 -24.38
N HIS A 149 -7.31 1.32 -24.64
CA HIS A 149 -7.10 0.79 -25.98
C HIS A 149 -8.40 0.57 -26.76
N GLU A 150 -9.53 0.49 -26.09
CA GLU A 150 -10.86 0.37 -26.71
C GLU A 150 -11.77 1.52 -26.30
N SER A 151 -12.44 2.13 -27.27
CA SER A 151 -13.46 3.16 -27.04
C SER A 151 -14.74 2.58 -26.43
N GLY A 152 -15.55 3.44 -25.79
CA GLY A 152 -16.81 3.02 -25.16
C GLY A 152 -16.66 2.59 -23.72
N HIS A 153 -15.49 2.77 -23.12
CA HIS A 153 -15.20 2.53 -21.72
C HIS A 153 -14.86 3.85 -20.98
N ASP A 154 -15.68 4.88 -21.26
CA ASP A 154 -15.42 6.23 -20.76
C ASP A 154 -15.73 6.35 -19.27
N ASN A 155 -14.78 6.91 -18.53
CA ASN A 155 -14.93 7.29 -17.13
C ASN A 155 -15.19 8.79 -16.98
N PRO A 156 -15.81 9.23 -15.86
CA PRO A 156 -15.83 10.63 -15.50
C PRO A 156 -14.42 11.22 -15.39
N THR A 157 -14.26 12.49 -15.74
CA THR A 157 -12.97 13.19 -15.68
C THR A 157 -12.72 13.91 -14.38
N VAL A 158 -13.70 13.92 -13.46
CA VAL A 158 -13.65 14.63 -12.18
C VAL A 158 -14.15 13.72 -11.07
N LEU A 159 -13.43 13.70 -9.97
CA LEU A 159 -13.87 13.16 -8.68
C LEU A 159 -14.09 14.38 -7.76
N PRO A 160 -15.35 14.75 -7.44
CA PRO A 160 -15.67 16.01 -6.77
C PRO A 160 -15.12 16.12 -5.36
N TYR A 161 -15.01 14.99 -4.67
CA TYR A 161 -14.53 14.91 -3.29
C TYR A 161 -13.32 14.01 -3.22
N LYS A 162 -12.47 14.27 -2.23
CA LYS A 162 -11.28 13.46 -1.95
C LYS A 162 -11.44 12.77 -0.59
N ALA A 163 -10.68 11.70 -0.39
CA ALA A 163 -10.50 11.14 0.95
C ALA A 163 -9.85 12.20 1.86
N GLU A 164 -10.31 12.26 3.10
CA GLU A 164 -9.84 13.24 4.09
C GLU A 164 -9.85 12.60 5.48
N ASP A 165 -8.79 12.90 6.24
CA ASP A 165 -8.64 12.49 7.63
C ASP A 165 -8.62 13.74 8.52
N THR A 166 -9.63 13.88 9.37
CA THR A 166 -9.70 14.90 10.41
C THR A 166 -9.27 14.28 11.72
N VAL A 167 -8.25 14.83 12.38
CA VAL A 167 -7.68 14.29 13.63
C VAL A 167 -7.90 15.22 14.79
N ALA A 168 -8.05 14.66 16.00
CA ALA A 168 -8.11 15.43 17.22
C ALA A 168 -6.73 16.02 17.55
N GLU A 169 -6.69 17.32 17.88
CA GLU A 169 -5.46 18.03 18.22
C GLU A 169 -5.14 17.90 19.71
N ASN A 170 -6.18 17.86 20.56
CA ASN A 170 -6.08 17.83 22.00
C ASN A 170 -6.42 16.45 22.55
N VAL A 171 -5.47 15.52 22.44
CA VAL A 171 -5.64 14.15 22.95
C VAL A 171 -4.84 14.00 24.24
N THR A 172 -5.49 13.45 25.26
CA THR A 172 -4.84 13.11 26.55
C THR A 172 -5.01 11.62 26.85
N LEU A 173 -4.09 11.09 27.63
CA LEU A 173 -4.19 9.81 28.31
C LEU A 173 -3.98 10.06 29.81
N GLY A 174 -5.08 10.10 30.54
CA GLY A 174 -5.07 10.61 31.92
C GLY A 174 -4.67 12.07 31.97
N ALA A 175 -3.61 12.42 32.71
CA ALA A 175 -3.07 13.75 32.84
C ALA A 175 -2.07 14.13 31.72
N HIS A 176 -1.66 13.18 30.88
CA HIS A 176 -0.62 13.36 29.87
C HIS A 176 -1.19 13.67 28.49
N LYS A 177 -0.58 14.66 27.80
CA LYS A 177 -0.91 14.97 26.40
C LYS A 177 -0.16 14.06 25.45
N ILE A 178 -0.88 13.51 24.50
CA ILE A 178 -0.32 12.64 23.44
C ILE A 178 -0.36 13.38 22.12
N PRO A 179 0.73 13.37 21.31
CA PRO A 179 0.73 13.94 19.97
C PRO A 179 -0.36 13.32 19.08
N SER A 180 -1.07 14.17 18.33
CA SER A 180 -2.20 13.79 17.48
C SER A 180 -1.85 12.70 16.45
N ASN A 181 -0.66 12.77 15.84
CA ASN A 181 -0.18 11.78 14.89
C ASN A 181 -0.02 10.37 15.48
N SER A 182 0.26 10.29 16.79
CA SER A 182 0.36 9.00 17.50
C SER A 182 -0.99 8.49 17.98
N ALA A 183 -1.92 9.40 18.29
CA ALA A 183 -3.24 9.08 18.79
C ALA A 183 -4.24 8.71 17.70
N SER A 184 -4.15 9.31 16.52
CA SER A 184 -5.14 9.20 15.44
C SER A 184 -5.40 7.79 14.93
N HIS A 185 -4.45 6.87 15.10
CA HIS A 185 -4.54 5.47 14.66
C HIS A 185 -4.84 4.48 15.77
N LEU A 186 -5.04 4.97 17.00
CA LEU A 186 -5.36 4.09 18.13
C LEU A 186 -6.78 3.55 18.03
N GLY A 187 -6.99 2.37 18.58
CA GLY A 187 -8.29 1.69 18.54
C GLY A 187 -8.61 1.08 17.18
N SER A 188 -9.84 0.61 17.07
CA SER A 188 -10.39 0.07 15.82
C SER A 188 -11.30 1.09 15.17
N ALA A 189 -11.23 1.21 13.85
CA ALA A 189 -12.14 2.07 13.10
C ALA A 189 -13.59 1.57 13.21
N GLU A 190 -14.52 2.46 13.54
CA GLU A 190 -15.95 2.22 13.63
C GLU A 190 -16.70 3.02 12.55
N ALA A 191 -17.78 2.44 12.02
CA ALA A 191 -18.66 3.13 11.09
C ALA A 191 -19.39 4.28 11.80
N VAL A 192 -19.46 5.45 11.15
CA VAL A 192 -20.24 6.60 11.63
C VAL A 192 -21.66 6.50 11.08
N ALA A 193 -22.66 6.25 11.93
CA ALA A 193 -24.05 6.28 11.49
C ALA A 193 -24.44 7.70 11.07
N LEU A 194 -24.84 7.85 9.80
CA LEU A 194 -25.25 9.13 9.22
C LEU A 194 -26.74 9.37 9.41
N GLU A 195 -27.08 10.56 9.89
CA GLU A 195 -28.47 11.02 10.00
C GLU A 195 -28.76 11.96 8.82
N ALA A 196 -29.68 11.57 7.95
CA ALA A 196 -29.92 12.25 6.68
C ALA A 196 -30.32 13.73 6.82
N ASP A 197 -30.92 14.12 7.94
CA ASP A 197 -31.29 15.50 8.28
C ASP A 197 -30.13 16.36 8.79
N LYS A 198 -29.02 15.75 9.18
CA LYS A 198 -27.84 16.43 9.72
C LYS A 198 -26.66 16.50 8.74
N VAL A 199 -26.75 15.77 7.63
CA VAL A 199 -25.67 15.65 6.66
C VAL A 199 -25.97 16.50 5.42
N THR A 200 -24.99 17.30 5.01
CA THR A 200 -25.03 18.00 3.72
C THR A 200 -24.67 16.99 2.60
N ALA A 201 -25.67 16.51 1.89
CA ALA A 201 -25.46 15.52 0.83
C ALA A 201 -25.90 16.07 -0.54
N PRO A 202 -25.36 15.52 -1.66
CA PRO A 202 -25.89 15.76 -3.00
C PRO A 202 -27.41 15.51 -3.07
N VAL A 203 -28.09 16.22 -3.98
CA VAL A 203 -29.59 16.18 -4.07
C VAL A 203 -30.11 14.78 -4.42
N SER A 204 -29.35 14.04 -5.24
CA SER A 204 -29.68 12.67 -5.66
C SER A 204 -29.11 11.60 -4.73
N ALA A 205 -28.50 11.97 -3.61
CA ALA A 205 -27.82 11.02 -2.74
C ALA A 205 -28.79 10.13 -1.96
N ILE A 206 -28.38 8.89 -1.78
CA ILE A 206 -28.94 7.96 -0.80
C ILE A 206 -27.98 7.89 0.37
N ILE A 207 -28.50 8.04 1.58
CA ILE A 207 -27.75 7.87 2.83
C ILE A 207 -28.17 6.57 3.47
N LYS A 208 -27.19 5.68 3.71
CA LYS A 208 -27.42 4.36 4.31
C LYS A 208 -26.28 3.98 5.24
N GLY A 209 -26.56 3.82 6.52
CA GLY A 209 -25.55 3.52 7.52
C GLY A 209 -24.49 4.62 7.59
N ASN A 210 -23.27 4.30 7.24
CA ASN A 210 -22.13 5.23 7.20
C ASN A 210 -21.78 5.71 5.78
N THR A 211 -22.67 5.52 4.83
CA THR A 211 -22.37 5.73 3.40
C THR A 211 -23.32 6.73 2.77
N ILE A 212 -22.76 7.65 2.00
CA ILE A 212 -23.46 8.51 1.04
C ILE A 212 -23.18 7.95 -0.35
N LEU A 213 -24.23 7.61 -1.10
CA LEU A 213 -24.13 7.08 -2.46
C LEU A 213 -24.91 7.97 -3.42
N TYR A 214 -24.28 8.44 -4.49
CA TYR A 214 -24.93 9.20 -5.55
C TYR A 214 -24.23 8.95 -6.89
N ASN A 215 -24.92 9.31 -8.01
CA ASN A 215 -24.34 9.23 -9.33
C ASN A 215 -24.02 10.64 -9.86
N LEU A 216 -22.78 10.86 -10.31
CA LEU A 216 -22.30 12.17 -10.76
C LEU A 216 -23.17 12.77 -11.88
N TYR A 217 -23.52 11.98 -12.88
CA TYR A 217 -24.33 12.45 -14.02
C TYR A 217 -25.79 12.68 -13.67
N LYS A 218 -26.33 11.88 -12.72
CA LYS A 218 -27.69 12.03 -12.25
C LYS A 218 -27.82 13.22 -11.29
N GLU A 219 -26.79 13.53 -10.52
CA GLU A 219 -26.75 14.68 -9.61
C GLU A 219 -26.89 15.99 -10.37
N GLU A 220 -26.18 16.16 -11.49
CA GLU A 220 -26.30 17.34 -12.33
C GLU A 220 -27.76 17.54 -12.80
N LYS A 221 -28.43 16.47 -13.25
CA LYS A 221 -29.83 16.49 -13.66
C LYS A 221 -30.77 16.78 -12.48
N ALA A 222 -30.51 16.18 -11.32
CA ALA A 222 -31.29 16.41 -10.11
C ALA A 222 -31.23 17.87 -9.65
N GLN A 223 -30.05 18.48 -9.69
CA GLN A 223 -29.87 19.89 -9.36
C GLN A 223 -30.60 20.81 -10.32
N GLN A 224 -30.56 20.53 -11.63
CA GLN A 224 -31.33 21.30 -12.63
C GLN A 224 -32.84 21.17 -12.41
N ALA A 225 -33.34 19.95 -12.16
CA ALA A 225 -34.74 19.69 -11.88
C ALA A 225 -35.21 20.38 -10.57
N LYS A 226 -34.42 20.36 -9.53
CA LYS A 226 -34.69 21.05 -8.26
C LYS A 226 -34.78 22.57 -8.45
N LYS A 227 -33.83 23.18 -9.16
CA LYS A 227 -33.88 24.62 -9.48
C LYS A 227 -35.11 25.01 -10.27
N ALA A 228 -35.52 24.21 -11.27
CA ALA A 228 -36.72 24.44 -12.04
C ALA A 228 -38.01 24.35 -11.18
N PHE A 229 -38.06 23.36 -10.27
CA PHE A 229 -39.13 23.18 -9.31
C PHE A 229 -39.26 24.39 -8.36
N GLU A 230 -38.17 24.85 -7.76
CA GLU A 230 -38.12 26.02 -6.87
C GLU A 230 -38.54 27.29 -7.58
N ALA A 231 -38.08 27.51 -8.82
CA ALA A 231 -38.46 28.67 -9.62
C ALA A 231 -40.00 28.69 -9.91
N ASN A 232 -40.57 27.53 -10.25
CA ASN A 232 -42.02 27.40 -10.51
C ASN A 232 -42.87 27.60 -9.24
N THR A 233 -42.37 27.06 -8.12
CA THR A 233 -43.04 27.23 -6.81
C THR A 233 -43.07 28.71 -6.38
N ASN A 234 -41.95 29.42 -6.54
CA ASN A 234 -41.84 30.83 -6.21
C ASN A 234 -42.69 31.72 -7.15
N ALA A 235 -42.76 31.38 -8.44
CA ALA A 235 -43.66 32.08 -9.39
C ALA A 235 -45.14 31.93 -9.01
N ASN A 236 -45.56 30.73 -8.60
CA ASN A 236 -46.93 30.45 -8.16
C ASN A 236 -47.29 31.18 -6.84
N VAL A 237 -46.36 31.29 -5.89
CA VAL A 237 -46.54 32.07 -4.65
C VAL A 237 -46.71 33.57 -4.96
N ALA A 238 -45.87 34.12 -5.84
CA ALA A 238 -46.00 35.52 -6.25
C ALA A 238 -47.31 35.84 -6.96
N THR A 239 -47.83 34.89 -7.77
CA THR A 239 -49.14 35.06 -8.46
C THR A 239 -50.32 35.00 -7.50
N THR A 240 -50.19 34.22 -6.42
CA THR A 240 -51.25 34.09 -5.40
C THR A 240 -51.34 35.34 -4.52
N GLU A 241 -50.20 35.98 -4.20
CA GLU A 241 -50.16 37.24 -3.45
C GLU A 241 -50.70 38.43 -4.26
N THR A 242 -50.51 38.45 -5.57
CA THR A 242 -51.00 39.52 -6.43
C THR A 242 -52.53 39.45 -6.65
N THR A 243 -53.12 38.28 -6.55
CA THR A 243 -54.60 38.08 -6.69
C THR A 243 -55.35 38.30 -5.39
N ALA A 244 -54.70 38.37 -4.24
CA ALA A 244 -55.32 38.58 -2.94
C ALA A 244 -55.55 40.06 -2.60
N THR A 245 -55.11 41.03 -3.45
CA THR A 245 -55.22 42.48 -3.17
C THR A 245 -56.48 43.16 -3.75
N GLU A 246 -57.36 42.46 -4.50
CA GLU A 246 -58.56 43.01 -5.07
C GLU A 246 -59.81 42.14 -4.80
N ALA A 247 -60.22 42.00 -3.56
CA ALA A 247 -61.57 41.56 -3.26
C ALA A 247 -62.03 42.10 -1.89
N THR A 248 -62.92 43.09 -1.96
CA THR A 248 -63.62 43.75 -0.85
C THR A 248 -64.54 42.78 -0.10
N ALA A 249 -64.38 42.66 1.20
CA ALA A 249 -65.27 42.35 2.32
C ALA A 249 -66.54 41.52 2.11
N THR A 250 -66.62 40.33 2.71
CA THR A 250 -67.61 39.90 3.70
C THR A 250 -67.11 38.70 4.52
N PRO A 251 -67.37 38.61 5.83
CA PRO A 251 -66.76 37.65 6.70
C PRO A 251 -67.65 36.39 6.84
N GLU A 252 -67.14 35.24 6.35
CA GLU A 252 -67.63 33.96 6.92
C GLU A 252 -66.66 32.83 6.58
N ALA A 253 -66.38 32.03 7.60
CA ALA A 253 -65.70 30.71 7.59
C ALA A 253 -64.19 30.66 7.27
N THR A 254 -63.44 30.63 8.34
CA THR A 254 -62.05 30.16 8.49
C THR A 254 -61.85 28.78 7.86
N THR A 255 -61.29 28.75 6.68
CA THR A 255 -60.52 27.62 6.24
C THR A 255 -59.21 28.19 5.71
N THR A 256 -58.16 28.13 6.54
CA THR A 256 -56.79 28.38 6.14
C THR A 256 -56.43 27.42 5.00
N PRO A 257 -56.08 27.90 3.81
CA PRO A 257 -55.46 27.00 2.83
C PRO A 257 -54.09 26.62 3.39
N VAL A 258 -53.99 25.41 3.91
CA VAL A 258 -52.67 24.78 4.10
C VAL A 258 -52.11 24.63 2.68
N ALA A 259 -51.27 25.56 2.30
CA ALA A 259 -50.47 25.44 1.10
C ALA A 259 -49.63 24.15 1.28
N ASN A 260 -50.10 23.08 0.66
CA ASN A 260 -49.40 21.81 0.61
C ASN A 260 -48.16 22.05 -0.21
N LYS A 261 -47.07 22.50 0.47
CA LYS A 261 -45.77 22.76 -0.15
C LYS A 261 -45.27 21.41 -0.62
N ALA A 262 -45.56 21.05 -1.89
CA ALA A 262 -45.05 19.83 -2.48
C ALA A 262 -43.54 19.83 -2.33
N ALA A 263 -42.98 18.78 -1.74
CA ALA A 263 -41.54 18.64 -1.63
C ALA A 263 -40.96 18.07 -2.94
N PHE A 264 -39.85 18.60 -3.38
CA PHE A 264 -39.13 18.04 -4.52
C PHE A 264 -38.71 16.61 -4.20
N SER A 265 -38.98 15.66 -5.09
CA SER A 265 -38.55 14.26 -4.97
C SER A 265 -37.44 13.96 -5.97
N ALA A 266 -36.29 13.55 -5.48
CA ALA A 266 -35.13 13.16 -6.29
C ALA A 266 -35.04 11.64 -6.52
N ILE A 267 -36.07 10.85 -6.23
CA ILE A 267 -36.06 9.38 -6.28
C ILE A 267 -35.59 8.84 -7.65
N GLU A 268 -36.04 9.45 -8.75
CA GLU A 268 -35.65 9.02 -10.11
C GLU A 268 -34.17 9.23 -10.45
N PHE A 269 -33.48 10.08 -9.69
CA PHE A 269 -32.08 10.41 -9.89
C PHE A 269 -31.14 9.61 -8.97
N GLN A 270 -31.67 8.79 -8.07
CA GLN A 270 -30.88 8.07 -7.09
C GLN A 270 -29.97 7.00 -7.74
N ALA A 271 -28.79 6.82 -7.15
CA ALA A 271 -27.91 5.69 -7.46
C ALA A 271 -28.48 4.39 -6.86
N SER A 272 -27.96 3.25 -7.32
CA SER A 272 -28.37 1.94 -6.79
C SER A 272 -27.17 1.17 -6.28
N GLU A 273 -27.17 0.83 -5.01
CA GLU A 273 -26.13 0.00 -4.42
C GLU A 273 -26.09 -1.42 -5.01
N ALA A 274 -27.27 -1.97 -5.36
CA ALA A 274 -27.40 -3.31 -5.92
C ALA A 274 -26.99 -3.41 -7.40
N ALA A 275 -27.04 -2.28 -8.13
CA ALA A 275 -26.69 -2.21 -9.55
C ALA A 275 -25.88 -0.94 -9.83
N PRO A 276 -24.60 -0.91 -9.40
CA PRO A 276 -23.77 0.28 -9.56
C PRO A 276 -23.54 0.61 -11.04
N GLN A 277 -23.53 1.91 -11.34
CA GLN A 277 -23.32 2.45 -12.68
C GLN A 277 -22.04 3.31 -12.72
N ILE A 278 -21.45 3.44 -13.90
CA ILE A 278 -20.29 4.32 -14.08
C ILE A 278 -20.64 5.74 -13.61
N GLY A 279 -19.74 6.32 -12.80
CA GLY A 279 -19.95 7.62 -12.18
C GLY A 279 -20.71 7.58 -10.84
N ASP A 280 -21.06 6.39 -10.33
CA ASP A 280 -21.52 6.28 -8.94
C ASP A 280 -20.35 6.57 -8.01
N ILE A 281 -20.60 7.44 -7.02
CA ILE A 281 -19.64 7.84 -6.00
C ILE A 281 -20.15 7.34 -4.65
N ARG A 282 -19.29 6.64 -3.95
CA ARG A 282 -19.51 6.13 -2.61
C ARG A 282 -18.59 6.85 -1.63
N ILE A 283 -19.15 7.54 -0.66
CA ILE A 283 -18.44 8.25 0.39
C ILE A 283 -18.76 7.56 1.70
N THR A 284 -17.74 7.07 2.37
CA THR A 284 -17.88 6.28 3.61
C THR A 284 -17.17 6.96 4.75
N PHE A 285 -17.85 7.08 5.89
CA PHE A 285 -17.30 7.69 7.10
C PHE A 285 -16.99 6.66 8.17
N LYS A 286 -15.78 6.75 8.70
CA LYS A 286 -15.31 5.96 9.85
C LYS A 286 -14.71 6.89 10.88
N LYS A 287 -14.75 6.48 12.14
CA LYS A 287 -14.10 7.18 13.25
C LYS A 287 -13.25 6.22 14.05
N HIS A 288 -12.21 6.73 14.66
CA HIS A 288 -11.48 6.04 15.73
C HIS A 288 -11.93 6.61 17.07
N PRO A 289 -12.76 5.90 17.83
CA PRO A 289 -13.22 6.39 19.13
C PRO A 289 -12.08 6.42 20.15
N VAL A 290 -12.26 7.17 21.22
CA VAL A 290 -11.36 7.08 22.37
C VAL A 290 -11.31 5.65 22.88
N CYS A 291 -10.12 5.19 23.27
CA CYS A 291 -9.88 3.79 23.61
C CYS A 291 -8.81 3.67 24.70
N ASN A 292 -8.71 2.50 25.29
CA ASN A 292 -7.58 2.18 26.15
C ASN A 292 -6.28 2.18 25.34
N ALA A 293 -5.24 2.78 25.90
CA ALA A 293 -3.92 2.83 25.29
C ALA A 293 -2.82 2.67 26.33
N THR A 294 -1.66 2.27 25.85
CA THR A 294 -0.42 2.13 26.61
C THR A 294 0.63 3.03 26.03
N VAL A 295 1.39 3.69 26.88
CA VAL A 295 2.50 4.58 26.52
C VAL A 295 3.79 4.08 27.13
N VAL A 296 4.88 4.06 26.33
CA VAL A 296 6.25 3.98 26.80
C VAL A 296 7.05 5.08 26.10
N ALA A 297 7.27 6.19 26.80
CA ALA A 297 7.90 7.39 26.22
C ALA A 297 8.44 8.30 27.33
N GLU A 298 9.12 9.40 26.97
CA GLU A 298 9.63 10.37 27.93
C GLU A 298 8.53 11.31 28.42
N GLN A 299 8.41 11.48 29.73
CA GLN A 299 7.58 12.52 30.32
C GLN A 299 8.32 13.87 30.28
N LYS A 300 7.69 14.88 29.68
CA LYS A 300 8.18 16.25 29.66
C LYS A 300 7.07 17.20 30.05
N GLY A 301 6.97 17.49 31.32
CA GLY A 301 5.81 18.17 31.90
C GLY A 301 4.52 17.35 31.67
N GLU A 302 3.53 17.97 31.04
CA GLU A 302 2.29 17.29 30.62
C GLU A 302 2.43 16.53 29.29
N GLU A 303 3.48 16.75 28.53
CA GLU A 303 3.66 16.17 27.20
C GLU A 303 4.43 14.86 27.27
N ILE A 304 4.09 13.96 26.36
CA ILE A 304 4.82 12.72 26.11
C ILE A 304 5.60 12.88 24.80
N VAL A 305 6.92 12.70 24.91
CA VAL A 305 7.86 12.92 23.80
C VAL A 305 8.77 11.70 23.60
N ALA A 306 9.48 11.65 22.47
CA ALA A 306 10.45 10.60 22.21
C ALA A 306 11.65 10.70 23.16
N HIS A 307 11.99 9.60 23.83
CA HIS A 307 13.15 9.50 24.71
C HIS A 307 14.42 9.23 23.92
N LYS A 308 15.44 10.05 24.11
CA LYS A 308 16.76 9.88 23.45
C LYS A 308 17.56 8.79 24.13
N THR A 309 17.97 7.80 23.34
CA THR A 309 18.88 6.73 23.77
C THR A 309 20.22 6.84 22.99
N PRO A 310 21.27 6.15 23.42
CA PRO A 310 22.56 6.16 22.70
C PRO A 310 22.48 5.69 21.25
N SER A 311 21.46 4.90 20.89
CA SER A 311 21.31 4.26 19.56
C SER A 311 20.13 4.81 18.74
N GLY A 312 19.36 5.76 19.28
CA GLY A 312 18.20 6.33 18.59
C GLY A 312 17.17 6.89 19.56
N GLU A 313 15.94 7.04 19.10
CA GLU A 313 14.84 7.53 19.92
C GLU A 313 13.83 6.41 20.19
N PHE A 314 13.28 6.38 21.41
CA PHE A 314 12.26 5.43 21.83
C PHE A 314 10.95 6.18 22.12
N TYR A 315 9.90 5.78 21.44
CA TYR A 315 8.55 6.30 21.60
C TYR A 315 7.56 5.23 21.16
N GLU A 316 6.72 4.75 22.06
CA GLU A 316 5.69 3.75 21.75
C GLU A 316 4.37 4.16 22.38
N VAL A 317 3.35 4.24 21.53
CA VAL A 317 1.95 4.40 21.92
C VAL A 317 1.15 3.30 21.24
N ARG A 318 0.47 2.47 22.01
CA ARG A 318 -0.20 1.27 21.51
C ARG A 318 -1.62 1.17 22.02
N THR A 319 -2.49 0.61 21.20
CA THR A 319 -3.88 0.32 21.56
C THR A 319 -3.95 -0.79 22.63
N GLY A 320 -4.81 -0.61 23.61
CA GLY A 320 -5.07 -1.60 24.66
C GLY A 320 -4.24 -1.37 25.91
N LEU A 321 -4.56 -2.14 26.95
CA LEU A 321 -3.82 -2.15 28.21
C LEU A 321 -2.74 -3.24 28.11
N MET A 322 -1.50 -2.82 27.97
CA MET A 322 -0.33 -3.70 27.81
C MET A 322 0.63 -3.49 28.97
N THR A 323 1.29 -4.53 29.41
CA THR A 323 2.46 -4.42 30.28
C THR A 323 3.65 -3.86 29.50
N ALA A 324 4.61 -3.25 30.17
CA ALA A 324 5.84 -2.79 29.55
C ALA A 324 6.57 -3.93 28.80
N ALA A 325 6.58 -5.14 29.36
CA ALA A 325 7.17 -6.30 28.71
C ALA A 325 6.51 -6.67 27.39
N GLU A 326 5.18 -6.55 27.28
CA GLU A 326 4.44 -6.78 26.03
C GLU A 326 4.72 -5.70 25.00
N VAL A 327 4.83 -4.42 25.41
CA VAL A 327 5.21 -3.32 24.50
C VAL A 327 6.61 -3.54 23.93
N PHE A 328 7.59 -3.86 24.77
CA PHE A 328 8.95 -4.11 24.30
C PHE A 328 9.04 -5.33 23.40
N LYS A 329 8.32 -6.42 23.76
CA LYS A 329 8.26 -7.61 22.90
C LYS A 329 7.65 -7.30 21.55
N ALA A 330 6.57 -6.54 21.47
CA ALA A 330 5.96 -6.14 20.22
C ALA A 330 6.92 -5.30 19.36
N ALA A 331 7.66 -4.35 19.97
CA ALA A 331 8.66 -3.56 19.28
C ALA A 331 9.85 -4.42 18.78
N GLU A 332 10.28 -5.43 19.54
CA GLU A 332 11.30 -6.41 19.11
C GLU A 332 10.81 -7.24 17.91
N ASP A 333 9.57 -7.76 17.97
CA ASP A 333 8.95 -8.57 16.92
C ASP A 333 8.77 -7.75 15.62
N GLU A 334 8.33 -6.50 15.71
CA GLU A 334 8.23 -5.57 14.58
C GLU A 334 9.58 -5.28 13.95
N ASN A 335 10.62 -5.03 14.75
CA ASN A 335 11.97 -4.84 14.27
C ASN A 335 12.49 -6.09 13.55
N ALA A 336 12.25 -7.28 14.09
CA ALA A 336 12.62 -8.55 13.49
C ALA A 336 11.89 -8.77 12.17
N MET A 337 10.56 -8.56 12.15
CA MET A 337 9.74 -8.71 10.95
C MET A 337 10.20 -7.79 9.82
N LEU A 338 10.38 -6.50 10.09
CA LEU A 338 10.86 -5.54 9.09
C LEU A 338 12.26 -5.90 8.58
N THR A 339 13.14 -6.36 9.48
CA THR A 339 14.50 -6.80 9.11
C THR A 339 14.46 -7.96 8.12
N TRP A 340 13.60 -8.97 8.34
CA TRP A 340 13.45 -10.11 7.44
C TRP A 340 12.80 -9.75 6.12
N ILE A 341 11.81 -8.86 6.11
CA ILE A 341 11.19 -8.34 4.88
C ILE A 341 12.25 -7.65 4.00
N LEU A 342 13.06 -6.76 4.60
CA LEU A 342 14.09 -6.04 3.86
C LEU A 342 15.26 -6.95 3.42
N ARG A 343 15.60 -8.00 4.18
CA ARG A 343 16.54 -9.04 3.73
C ARG A 343 16.02 -9.79 2.53
N GLY A 344 14.74 -10.19 2.56
CA GLY A 344 14.09 -10.85 1.43
C GLY A 344 14.05 -9.97 0.19
N LEU A 345 13.69 -8.70 0.35
CA LEU A 345 13.66 -7.73 -0.75
C LEU A 345 15.07 -7.52 -1.34
N GLY A 346 16.10 -7.34 -0.50
CA GLY A 346 17.48 -7.20 -0.94
C GLY A 346 17.99 -8.43 -1.70
N PHE A 347 17.66 -9.62 -1.22
CA PHE A 347 17.96 -10.87 -1.93
C PHE A 347 17.31 -10.92 -3.31
N LEU A 348 16.01 -10.59 -3.41
CA LEU A 348 15.29 -10.57 -4.69
C LEU A 348 15.84 -9.53 -5.67
N MET A 349 16.25 -8.36 -5.17
CA MET A 349 16.90 -7.33 -5.98
C MET A 349 18.23 -7.81 -6.53
N ILE A 350 19.07 -8.47 -5.71
CA ILE A 350 20.35 -9.03 -6.15
C ILE A 350 20.12 -10.16 -7.16
N TRP A 351 19.12 -11.03 -6.91
CA TRP A 351 18.77 -12.11 -7.81
C TRP A 351 18.32 -11.58 -9.17
N GLY A 352 17.40 -10.60 -9.20
CA GLY A 352 16.97 -9.91 -10.42
C GLY A 352 18.14 -9.21 -11.12
N GLY A 353 19.03 -8.57 -10.36
CA GLY A 353 20.24 -7.92 -10.87
C GLY A 353 21.18 -8.89 -11.59
N PHE A 354 21.49 -10.04 -11.00
CA PHE A 354 22.27 -11.09 -11.68
C PHE A 354 21.51 -11.67 -12.87
N GLY A 355 20.20 -11.89 -12.77
CA GLY A 355 19.35 -12.30 -13.88
C GLY A 355 19.45 -11.34 -15.07
N ALA A 356 19.42 -10.03 -14.81
CA ALA A 356 19.60 -9.01 -15.84
C ALA A 356 21.02 -9.00 -16.43
N ILE A 357 22.06 -9.21 -15.62
CA ILE A 357 23.45 -9.30 -16.08
C ILE A 357 23.66 -10.52 -16.99
N PHE A 358 23.05 -11.65 -16.69
CA PHE A 358 23.16 -12.86 -17.49
C PHE A 358 22.12 -12.97 -18.62
N LYS A 359 21.14 -12.05 -18.71
CA LYS A 359 20.12 -12.05 -19.75
C LYS A 359 20.68 -12.11 -21.19
N PRO A 360 21.79 -11.43 -21.56
CA PRO A 360 22.35 -11.57 -22.90
C PRO A 360 22.71 -13.03 -23.26
N ILE A 361 23.15 -13.83 -22.30
CA ILE A 361 23.50 -15.25 -22.51
C ILE A 361 22.23 -16.05 -22.85
N SER A 362 21.14 -15.81 -22.13
CA SER A 362 19.83 -16.44 -22.45
C SER A 362 19.35 -16.06 -23.85
N VAL A 363 19.44 -14.76 -24.21
CA VAL A 363 19.00 -14.26 -25.53
C VAL A 363 19.86 -14.87 -26.66
N LEU A 364 21.15 -15.07 -26.44
CA LEU A 364 22.02 -15.78 -27.42
C LEU A 364 21.62 -17.24 -27.61
N ALA A 365 21.20 -17.91 -26.53
CA ALA A 365 20.73 -19.30 -26.58
C ALA A 365 19.32 -19.43 -27.21
N ASP A 366 18.50 -18.38 -27.19
CA ASP A 366 17.12 -18.35 -27.71
C ASP A 366 17.03 -18.52 -29.25
N VAL A 367 18.15 -18.57 -29.98
CA VAL A 367 18.15 -18.90 -31.42
C VAL A 367 17.47 -20.24 -31.66
N ILE A 368 17.64 -21.19 -30.74
CA ILE A 368 16.86 -22.44 -30.68
C ILE A 368 16.03 -22.39 -29.37
N PRO A 369 14.70 -22.26 -29.44
CA PRO A 369 13.86 -21.96 -28.28
C PRO A 369 14.05 -22.92 -27.10
N LEU A 370 14.20 -24.21 -27.36
CA LEU A 370 14.41 -25.23 -26.30
C LEU A 370 15.70 -24.97 -25.52
N PHE A 371 16.79 -24.60 -26.20
CA PHE A 371 18.05 -24.28 -25.51
C PHE A 371 17.96 -22.95 -24.74
N GLY A 372 17.19 -21.99 -25.25
CA GLY A 372 16.94 -20.74 -24.54
C GLY A 372 16.21 -20.94 -23.21
N ASP A 373 15.21 -21.80 -23.16
CA ASP A 373 14.46 -22.10 -21.92
C ASP A 373 15.32 -22.84 -20.88
N ILE A 374 16.15 -23.80 -21.33
CA ILE A 374 17.12 -24.49 -20.47
C ILE A 374 18.16 -23.51 -19.93
N ALA A 375 18.68 -22.62 -20.80
CA ALA A 375 19.66 -21.59 -20.41
C ALA A 375 19.05 -20.61 -19.41
N GLU A 376 17.82 -20.16 -19.63
CA GLU A 376 17.11 -19.22 -18.73
C GLU A 376 16.90 -19.84 -17.33
N SER A 377 16.48 -21.09 -17.27
CA SER A 377 16.32 -21.81 -16.00
C SER A 377 17.65 -21.99 -15.29
N GLY A 378 18.71 -22.36 -16.00
CA GLY A 378 20.05 -22.50 -15.46
C GLY A 378 20.62 -21.15 -14.94
N ILE A 379 20.41 -20.07 -15.70
CA ILE A 379 20.81 -18.71 -15.31
C ILE A 379 20.05 -18.27 -14.06
N SER A 380 18.75 -18.57 -13.96
CA SER A 380 17.96 -18.22 -12.78
C SER A 380 18.51 -18.89 -11.51
N ILE A 381 18.84 -20.18 -11.58
CA ILE A 381 19.43 -20.92 -10.46
C ILE A 381 20.79 -20.35 -10.08
N ILE A 382 21.67 -20.10 -11.04
CA ILE A 382 23.01 -19.54 -10.80
C ILE A 382 22.90 -18.14 -10.20
N SER A 383 22.02 -17.30 -10.74
CA SER A 383 21.74 -15.96 -10.22
C SER A 383 21.23 -16.01 -8.78
N GLY A 384 20.36 -16.95 -8.44
CA GLY A 384 19.86 -17.15 -7.08
C GLY A 384 20.95 -17.58 -6.10
N LEU A 385 21.83 -18.50 -6.52
CA LEU A 385 22.98 -18.91 -5.70
C LEU A 385 23.97 -17.76 -5.47
N LEU A 386 24.28 -16.99 -6.51
CA LEU A 386 25.13 -15.80 -6.39
C LEU A 386 24.50 -14.74 -5.51
N ALA A 387 23.18 -14.53 -5.64
CA ALA A 387 22.43 -13.62 -4.79
C ALA A 387 22.46 -14.06 -3.33
N ALA A 388 22.30 -15.33 -3.04
CA ALA A 388 22.41 -15.86 -1.69
C ALA A 388 23.80 -15.59 -1.10
N VAL A 389 24.88 -15.95 -1.81
CA VAL A 389 26.25 -15.73 -1.37
C VAL A 389 26.52 -14.25 -1.11
N LEU A 390 26.12 -13.37 -2.05
CA LEU A 390 26.35 -11.93 -1.91
C LEU A 390 25.53 -11.33 -0.77
N SER A 391 24.25 -11.69 -0.65
CA SER A 391 23.37 -11.22 0.42
C SER A 391 23.90 -11.62 1.81
N PHE A 392 24.25 -12.90 1.99
CA PHE A 392 24.85 -13.36 3.24
C PHE A 392 26.19 -12.70 3.52
N GLY A 393 27.00 -12.46 2.48
CA GLY A 393 28.26 -11.74 2.60
C GLY A 393 28.07 -10.32 3.11
N VAL A 394 27.13 -9.57 2.53
CA VAL A 394 26.82 -8.20 2.95
C VAL A 394 26.30 -8.18 4.40
N ILE A 395 25.39 -9.09 4.76
CA ILE A 395 24.86 -9.22 6.11
C ILE A 395 25.98 -9.55 7.09
N ALA A 396 26.85 -10.53 6.77
CA ALA A 396 27.96 -10.92 7.63
C ALA A 396 28.97 -9.78 7.85
N ILE A 397 29.29 -9.03 6.79
CA ILE A 397 30.16 -7.84 6.89
C ILE A 397 29.51 -6.76 7.75
N ALA A 398 28.22 -6.46 7.56
CA ALA A 398 27.50 -5.50 8.39
C ALA A 398 27.53 -5.91 9.89
N TRP A 399 27.36 -7.20 10.18
CA TRP A 399 27.41 -7.72 11.55
C TRP A 399 28.83 -7.72 12.14
N LEU A 400 29.86 -7.77 11.32
CA LEU A 400 31.22 -7.62 11.81
C LEU A 400 31.45 -6.25 12.48
N PHE A 401 30.78 -5.21 11.99
CA PHE A 401 30.83 -3.87 12.59
C PHE A 401 29.89 -3.71 13.79
N CYS A 402 28.72 -4.35 13.75
CA CYS A 402 27.69 -4.19 14.78
C CYS A 402 27.81 -5.22 15.93
N ARG A 403 28.18 -6.48 15.59
CA ARG A 403 28.29 -7.62 16.51
C ARG A 403 29.44 -8.54 16.05
N PRO A 404 30.72 -8.20 16.31
CA PRO A 404 31.88 -8.84 15.67
C PRO A 404 31.93 -10.37 15.82
N LEU A 405 31.58 -10.94 16.98
CA LEU A 405 31.59 -12.38 17.17
C LEU A 405 30.62 -13.12 16.24
N ILE A 406 29.41 -12.57 16.04
CA ILE A 406 28.40 -13.16 15.16
C ILE A 406 28.79 -12.96 13.70
N GLY A 407 29.33 -11.78 13.35
CA GLY A 407 29.85 -11.50 12.01
C GLY A 407 30.95 -12.49 11.58
N ILE A 408 31.91 -12.78 12.47
CA ILE A 408 32.98 -13.76 12.23
C ILE A 408 32.37 -15.16 12.02
N LEU A 409 31.43 -15.58 12.87
CA LEU A 409 30.77 -16.89 12.73
C LEU A 409 30.04 -17.01 11.37
N LEU A 410 29.32 -15.97 10.95
CA LEU A 410 28.62 -15.95 9.66
C LEU A 410 29.60 -16.02 8.48
N LEU A 411 30.74 -15.33 8.56
CA LEU A 411 31.80 -15.41 7.53
C LEU A 411 32.40 -16.81 7.44
N ILE A 412 32.60 -17.49 8.56
CA ILE A 412 33.09 -18.87 8.58
C ILE A 412 32.04 -19.80 7.93
N LEU A 413 30.78 -19.68 8.28
CA LEU A 413 29.69 -20.47 7.68
C LEU A 413 29.57 -20.22 6.18
N MET A 414 29.66 -18.98 5.73
CA MET A 414 29.69 -18.63 4.31
C MET A 414 30.87 -19.26 3.58
N GLY A 415 32.09 -19.20 4.15
CA GLY A 415 33.28 -19.85 3.61
C GLY A 415 33.12 -21.36 3.48
N ALA A 416 32.53 -22.01 4.49
CA ALA A 416 32.21 -23.44 4.47
C ALA A 416 31.19 -23.79 3.37
N ALA A 417 30.16 -22.98 3.18
CA ALA A 417 29.14 -23.16 2.13
C ALA A 417 29.77 -23.03 0.73
N ILE A 418 30.61 -22.01 0.49
CA ILE A 418 31.31 -21.80 -0.77
C ILE A 418 32.24 -22.99 -1.05
N PHE A 419 32.99 -23.45 -0.06
CA PHE A 419 33.87 -24.61 -0.18
C PHE A 419 33.08 -25.88 -0.51
N GLY A 420 31.93 -26.10 0.14
CA GLY A 420 30.98 -27.19 -0.18
C GLY A 420 30.51 -27.16 -1.62
N ILE A 421 30.10 -25.99 -2.13
CA ILE A 421 29.69 -25.81 -3.53
C ILE A 421 30.82 -26.12 -4.50
N ILE A 422 32.06 -25.60 -4.25
CA ILE A 422 33.21 -25.84 -5.10
C ILE A 422 33.54 -27.34 -5.15
N THR A 423 33.53 -28.04 -4.00
CA THR A 423 33.78 -29.48 -3.92
C THR A 423 32.68 -30.28 -4.63
N LEU A 424 31.43 -29.88 -4.54
CA LEU A 424 30.33 -30.53 -5.29
C LEU A 424 30.50 -30.38 -6.81
N ILE A 425 30.83 -29.17 -7.28
CA ILE A 425 31.10 -28.90 -8.69
C ILE A 425 32.27 -29.72 -9.19
N SER A 426 33.35 -29.80 -8.41
CA SER A 426 34.55 -30.59 -8.77
C SER A 426 34.24 -32.08 -8.88
N LYS A 427 33.44 -32.64 -7.95
CA LYS A 427 32.96 -34.03 -8.01
C LYS A 427 32.11 -34.30 -9.23
N VAL A 428 31.16 -33.41 -9.56
CA VAL A 428 30.31 -33.53 -10.75
C VAL A 428 31.14 -33.47 -12.04
N ARG A 429 32.15 -32.58 -12.10
CA ARG A 429 33.06 -32.49 -13.25
C ARG A 429 33.92 -33.76 -13.39
N ALA A 430 34.41 -34.31 -12.29
CA ALA A 430 35.18 -35.54 -12.28
C ALA A 430 34.34 -36.73 -12.74
N ALA A 431 33.10 -36.85 -12.27
CA ALA A 431 32.14 -37.88 -12.70
C ALA A 431 31.82 -37.79 -14.21
N LYS A 432 31.62 -36.57 -14.74
CA LYS A 432 31.39 -36.36 -16.18
C LYS A 432 32.66 -36.73 -17.01
N LYS A 433 33.85 -36.47 -16.51
CA LYS A 433 35.08 -36.82 -17.19
C LYS A 433 35.31 -38.35 -17.19
N ALA A 434 34.94 -39.06 -16.13
CA ALA A 434 35.00 -40.52 -16.05
C ALA A 434 33.95 -41.21 -16.92
N ALA A 435 32.82 -40.56 -17.21
CA ALA A 435 31.75 -41.09 -18.07
C ALA A 435 31.96 -40.75 -19.57
N ALA A 436 32.98 -40.01 -19.95
CA ALA A 436 33.29 -39.72 -21.34
C ALA A 436 33.80 -41.00 -22.05
N PRO A 437 33.31 -41.32 -23.25
CA PRO A 437 33.77 -42.50 -23.99
C PRO A 437 35.25 -42.38 -24.27
N VAL A 438 36.00 -43.48 -24.01
CA VAL A 438 37.42 -43.58 -24.41
C VAL A 438 37.49 -43.38 -25.91
N PRO A 439 38.38 -42.50 -26.44
CA PRO A 439 38.58 -42.38 -27.88
C PRO A 439 38.93 -43.76 -28.45
N ALA A 440 38.22 -44.18 -29.49
CA ALA A 440 38.58 -45.42 -30.18
C ALA A 440 40.06 -45.39 -30.61
N ALA A 441 40.80 -46.41 -30.25
CA ALA A 441 42.19 -46.54 -30.64
C ALA A 441 42.29 -46.44 -32.18
N GLU A 442 43.17 -45.57 -32.65
CA GLU A 442 43.52 -45.42 -34.07
C GLU A 442 43.94 -46.78 -34.62
N PRO A 443 43.37 -47.28 -35.73
CA PRO A 443 43.79 -48.58 -36.28
C PRO A 443 45.24 -48.52 -36.68
N ALA A 444 46.01 -49.57 -36.25
CA ALA A 444 47.44 -49.69 -36.57
C ALA A 444 47.65 -49.67 -38.11
N PRO A 445 48.71 -49.04 -38.60
CA PRO A 445 48.97 -48.94 -40.01
C PRO A 445 49.20 -50.35 -40.59
N GLU A 446 48.45 -50.67 -41.65
CA GLU A 446 48.48 -51.88 -42.40
C GLU A 446 49.86 -52.04 -43.02
N GLN A 447 50.59 -53.08 -42.59
CA GLN A 447 51.90 -53.41 -43.18
C GLN A 447 51.64 -53.99 -44.59
N THR A 448 52.09 -53.24 -45.59
CA THR A 448 52.16 -53.68 -46.97
C THR A 448 53.17 -54.82 -47.08
N PRO A 449 52.91 -55.97 -47.63
CA PRO A 449 53.89 -57.02 -47.88
C PRO A 449 54.81 -56.59 -49.02
N ALA A 450 56.09 -56.65 -48.76
CA ALA A 450 57.16 -56.47 -49.79
C ALA A 450 57.13 -57.65 -50.76
N ALA A 451 57.12 -57.36 -52.07
CA ALA A 451 57.32 -58.28 -53.17
C ALA A 451 58.76 -58.69 -53.34
#